data_015901867dd66748e3782154a628478a
#
_entry.id   015901867dd66748e3782154a628478a
#
_cell.length_a   1.000
_cell.length_b   1.000
_cell.length_c   1.000
_cell.angle_alpha   90.00
_cell.angle_beta   90.00
_cell.angle_gamma   90.00
#
_symmetry.space_group_name_H-M   'P 1'
#
loop_
_entity.id
_entity.type
_entity.pdbx_description
1 polymer ?
#
loop_
_entity_poly.entity_id
_entity_poly.type
_entity_poly.pdbx_seq_one_letter_code
_entity_poly.pdbx_strand_id
1 'polypeptide(L)'
;TGLWISSGSGGNAARGILKKFGLYGLIRLAIPMLPEGMKAWLDVLCFLALGNILYCGWVAMRQKDLNFLIGHSSVAHMGMAFLGIASLSLVGVTGAVTVMIAHGLLAALSFGLSGYLYHQKGSTEINQLGGLLKRMPFIGVCLVIAMLAGCGVPGFANFAGEILVLFGAWDTLPWFVIAGAWGALLIGAIYCLRAIRNILHGPLSDENQNLCDANGITTKLPFVVLVVLLILFGVFPRLLTDKISSSASHLIPASNVGTAQLEPHSNEPLLGQLSPRAVRVRF
;
A
#
# COMPACT_ATOMS: atom_id res chain seq x y z
N THR A 1 28.94 15.12 -3.60
CA THR A 1 27.84 14.49 -4.35
C THR A 1 27.78 13.01 -4.00
N GLY A 2 27.43 12.71 -2.75
CA GLY A 2 27.30 11.33 -2.28
C GLY A 2 25.97 10.77 -2.68
N LEU A 3 25.98 9.77 -3.56
CA LEU A 3 24.87 8.86 -3.77
C LEU A 3 24.53 8.24 -2.41
N TRP A 4 23.38 8.58 -1.83
CA TRP A 4 22.89 8.12 -0.52
C TRP A 4 22.53 6.62 -0.51
N ILE A 5 23.22 5.82 -1.32
CA ILE A 5 23.11 4.38 -1.38
C ILE A 5 24.30 3.80 -0.60
N SER A 6 24.32 4.02 0.71
CA SER A 6 25.16 3.21 1.57
C SER A 6 24.62 1.77 1.60
N SER A 7 25.48 0.80 1.79
CA SER A 7 25.22 -0.64 1.69
C SER A 7 24.01 -1.18 2.50
N GLY A 8 23.50 -0.41 3.46
CA GLY A 8 22.28 -0.75 4.22
C GLY A 8 20.97 -0.30 3.56
N SER A 9 20.91 0.91 2.99
CA SER A 9 19.68 1.46 2.40
C SER A 9 19.39 0.91 1.01
N GLY A 10 20.41 0.65 0.20
CA GLY A 10 20.27 0.04 -1.13
C GLY A 10 19.71 -1.39 -1.05
N GLY A 11 20.14 -2.19 -0.08
CA GLY A 11 19.62 -3.52 0.15
C GLY A 11 18.14 -3.51 0.56
N ASN A 12 17.70 -2.53 1.34
CA ASN A 12 16.31 -2.42 1.78
C ASN A 12 15.37 -1.92 0.66
N ALA A 13 15.81 -0.97 -0.15
CA ALA A 13 15.05 -0.52 -1.33
C ALA A 13 14.90 -1.65 -2.36
N ALA A 14 15.97 -2.41 -2.62
CA ALA A 14 15.92 -3.58 -3.50
C ALA A 14 14.93 -4.64 -2.99
N ARG A 15 14.91 -4.92 -1.69
CA ARG A 15 13.91 -5.83 -1.08
C ARG A 15 12.47 -5.35 -1.28
N GLY A 16 12.22 -4.04 -1.23
CA GLY A 16 10.92 -3.45 -1.51
C GLY A 16 10.46 -3.68 -2.96
N ILE A 17 11.37 -3.70 -3.92
CA ILE A 17 11.08 -3.91 -5.36
C ILE A 17 10.97 -5.41 -5.67
N LEU A 18 11.90 -6.24 -5.18
CA LEU A 18 11.96 -7.67 -5.51
C LEU A 18 10.69 -8.44 -5.13
N LYS A 19 10.03 -8.07 -4.04
CA LYS A 19 8.75 -8.68 -3.61
C LYS A 19 7.65 -8.58 -4.68
N LYS A 20 7.72 -7.62 -5.60
CA LYS A 20 6.70 -7.39 -6.64
C LYS A 20 6.87 -8.30 -7.84
N PHE A 21 8.06 -8.88 -8.08
CA PHE A 21 8.27 -9.79 -9.21
C PHE A 21 7.38 -11.03 -9.14
N GLY A 22 7.19 -11.61 -7.94
CA GLY A 22 6.29 -12.75 -7.76
C GLY A 22 4.83 -12.40 -8.08
N LEU A 23 4.34 -11.26 -7.60
CA LEU A 23 3.00 -10.76 -7.91
C LEU A 23 2.81 -10.48 -9.40
N TYR A 24 3.81 -9.85 -10.02
CA TYR A 24 3.81 -9.60 -11.46
C TYR A 24 3.80 -10.91 -12.27
N GLY A 25 4.57 -11.90 -11.83
CA GLY A 25 4.59 -13.25 -12.43
C GLY A 25 3.21 -13.93 -12.34
N LEU A 26 2.51 -13.82 -11.22
CA LEU A 26 1.14 -14.34 -11.08
C LEU A 26 0.19 -13.67 -12.07
N ILE A 27 0.23 -12.34 -12.19
CA ILE A 27 -0.65 -11.60 -13.11
C ILE A 27 -0.34 -11.91 -14.57
N ARG A 28 0.94 -11.92 -14.96
CA ARG A 28 1.34 -11.99 -16.38
C ARG A 28 1.52 -13.41 -16.89
N LEU A 29 1.81 -14.38 -16.02
CA LEU A 29 2.07 -15.77 -16.41
C LEU A 29 0.98 -16.71 -15.89
N ALA A 30 0.71 -16.71 -14.57
CA ALA A 30 -0.17 -17.72 -13.99
C ALA A 30 -1.63 -17.53 -14.41
N ILE A 31 -2.16 -16.30 -14.39
CA ILE A 31 -3.56 -16.04 -14.77
C ILE A 31 -3.82 -16.42 -16.25
N PRO A 32 -3.03 -15.96 -17.25
CA PRO A 32 -3.34 -16.26 -18.65
C PRO A 32 -2.94 -17.67 -19.09
N MET A 33 -1.87 -18.26 -18.50
CA MET A 33 -1.35 -19.55 -18.93
C MET A 33 -1.98 -20.75 -18.20
N LEU A 34 -2.38 -20.56 -16.93
CA LEU A 34 -2.88 -21.62 -16.04
C LEU A 34 -4.16 -21.19 -15.31
N PRO A 35 -5.24 -20.81 -16.01
CA PRO A 35 -6.44 -20.29 -15.36
C PRO A 35 -7.10 -21.30 -14.43
N GLU A 36 -7.15 -22.58 -14.80
CA GLU A 36 -7.70 -23.65 -13.94
C GLU A 36 -6.79 -23.93 -12.72
N GLY A 37 -5.47 -23.88 -12.91
CA GLY A 37 -4.53 -23.98 -11.81
C GLY A 37 -4.67 -22.84 -10.83
N MET A 38 -4.84 -21.61 -11.30
CA MET A 38 -5.10 -20.46 -10.43
C MET A 38 -6.37 -20.64 -9.61
N LYS A 39 -7.47 -21.11 -10.23
CA LYS A 39 -8.73 -21.38 -9.51
C LYS A 39 -8.55 -22.47 -8.45
N ALA A 40 -7.82 -23.53 -8.74
CA ALA A 40 -7.59 -24.64 -7.81
C ALA A 40 -6.78 -24.22 -6.56
N TRP A 41 -5.89 -23.23 -6.69
CA TRP A 41 -5.04 -22.75 -5.60
C TRP A 41 -5.52 -21.45 -4.95
N LEU A 42 -6.69 -20.94 -5.35
CA LEU A 42 -7.24 -19.67 -4.86
C LEU A 42 -7.33 -19.60 -3.33
N ASP A 43 -7.90 -20.62 -2.70
CA ASP A 43 -8.09 -20.64 -1.25
C ASP A 43 -6.73 -20.57 -0.52
N VAL A 44 -5.75 -21.31 -0.99
CA VAL A 44 -4.40 -21.28 -0.41
C VAL A 44 -3.77 -19.89 -0.56
N LEU A 45 -3.91 -19.26 -1.73
CA LEU A 45 -3.44 -17.90 -1.96
C LEU A 45 -4.12 -16.89 -1.06
N CYS A 46 -5.44 -17.02 -0.84
CA CYS A 46 -6.21 -16.17 0.06
C CYS A 46 -5.76 -16.31 1.52
N PHE A 47 -5.55 -17.56 1.99
CA PHE A 47 -5.03 -17.79 3.35
C PHE A 47 -3.62 -17.24 3.53
N LEU A 48 -2.74 -17.39 2.55
CA LEU A 48 -1.40 -16.81 2.59
C LEU A 48 -1.45 -15.27 2.56
N ALA A 49 -2.33 -14.69 1.74
CA ALA A 49 -2.54 -13.25 1.69
C ALA A 49 -3.01 -12.70 3.05
N LEU A 50 -3.99 -13.37 3.66
CA LEU A 50 -4.50 -13.01 4.98
C LEU A 50 -3.43 -13.18 6.07
N GLY A 51 -2.66 -14.27 6.02
CA GLY A 51 -1.51 -14.48 6.88
C GLY A 51 -0.50 -13.35 6.79
N ASN A 52 -0.18 -12.90 5.58
CA ASN A 52 0.72 -11.75 5.37
C ASN A 52 0.14 -10.47 5.98
N ILE A 53 -1.15 -10.19 5.79
CA ILE A 53 -1.80 -8.99 6.31
C ILE A 53 -1.82 -9.00 7.84
N LEU A 54 -2.37 -10.06 8.43
CA LEU A 54 -2.59 -10.13 9.87
C LEU A 54 -1.31 -10.39 10.66
N TYR A 55 -0.56 -11.43 10.29
CA TYR A 55 0.65 -11.82 11.02
C TYR A 55 1.77 -10.79 10.88
N CYS A 56 2.09 -10.36 9.66
CA CYS A 56 3.16 -9.37 9.48
C CYS A 56 2.75 -8.00 10.02
N GLY A 57 1.48 -7.62 9.94
CA GLY A 57 0.95 -6.43 10.61
C GLY A 57 1.11 -6.51 12.14
N TRP A 58 0.77 -7.64 12.74
CA TRP A 58 0.96 -7.88 14.17
C TRP A 58 2.44 -7.82 14.57
N VAL A 59 3.32 -8.45 13.80
CA VAL A 59 4.77 -8.39 14.04
C VAL A 59 5.29 -6.95 13.91
N ALA A 60 4.80 -6.17 12.92
CA ALA A 60 5.16 -4.77 12.76
C ALA A 60 4.85 -3.93 14.02
N MET A 61 3.72 -4.20 14.70
CA MET A 61 3.37 -3.52 15.95
C MET A 61 4.38 -3.74 17.08
N ARG A 62 5.13 -4.83 17.06
CA ARG A 62 6.11 -5.17 18.11
C ARG A 62 7.54 -4.73 17.78
N GLN A 63 7.78 -4.25 16.58
CA GLN A 63 9.12 -3.83 16.16
C GLN A 63 9.60 -2.61 16.94
N LYS A 64 10.87 -2.66 17.33
CA LYS A 64 11.60 -1.56 17.97
C LYS A 64 12.47 -0.77 17.00
N ASP A 65 12.76 -1.36 15.86
CA ASP A 65 13.56 -0.78 14.79
C ASP A 65 12.68 -0.33 13.63
N LEU A 66 12.92 0.88 13.11
CA LEU A 66 12.12 1.48 12.04
C LEU A 66 12.22 0.68 10.73
N ASN A 67 13.40 0.16 10.38
CA ASN A 67 13.59 -0.62 9.16
C ASN A 67 12.80 -1.94 9.20
N PHE A 68 12.81 -2.63 10.35
CA PHE A 68 12.04 -3.86 10.53
C PHE A 68 10.53 -3.57 10.52
N LEU A 69 10.10 -2.46 11.13
CA LEU A 69 8.70 -2.03 11.08
C LEU A 69 8.26 -1.80 9.63
N ILE A 70 9.00 -1.01 8.84
CA ILE A 70 8.72 -0.75 7.43
C ILE A 70 8.77 -2.06 6.62
N GLY A 71 9.72 -2.95 6.92
CA GLY A 71 9.86 -4.25 6.27
C GLY A 71 8.63 -5.14 6.44
N HIS A 72 8.12 -5.29 7.66
CA HIS A 72 6.92 -6.08 7.97
C HIS A 72 5.65 -5.43 7.43
N SER A 73 5.52 -4.12 7.56
CA SER A 73 4.45 -3.33 6.92
C SER A 73 4.41 -3.58 5.41
N SER A 74 5.57 -3.59 4.76
CA SER A 74 5.71 -3.88 3.33
C SER A 74 5.15 -5.27 2.95
N VAL A 75 5.34 -6.29 3.78
CA VAL A 75 4.78 -7.64 3.53
C VAL A 75 3.26 -7.63 3.69
N ALA A 76 2.74 -6.92 4.69
CA ALA A 76 1.30 -6.79 4.90
C ALA A 76 0.60 -6.12 3.68
N HIS A 77 1.16 -5.04 3.14
CA HIS A 77 0.62 -4.41 1.90
C HIS A 77 0.69 -5.34 0.69
N MET A 78 1.74 -6.17 0.57
CA MET A 78 1.77 -7.16 -0.51
C MET A 78 0.70 -8.23 -0.32
N GLY A 79 0.30 -8.54 0.90
CA GLY A 79 -0.87 -9.39 1.20
C GLY A 79 -2.16 -8.82 0.60
N MET A 80 -2.38 -7.49 0.68
CA MET A 80 -3.52 -6.85 0.00
C MET A 80 -3.45 -7.01 -1.52
N ALA A 81 -2.26 -6.84 -2.12
CA ALA A 81 -2.11 -7.08 -3.55
C ALA A 81 -2.40 -8.54 -3.94
N PHE A 82 -1.96 -9.52 -3.13
CA PHE A 82 -2.31 -10.94 -3.35
C PHE A 82 -3.81 -11.17 -3.28
N LEU A 83 -4.51 -10.57 -2.32
CA LEU A 83 -5.97 -10.68 -2.20
C LEU A 83 -6.67 -10.13 -3.45
N GLY A 84 -6.21 -8.99 -3.98
CA GLY A 84 -6.72 -8.43 -5.23
C GLY A 84 -6.49 -9.33 -6.44
N ILE A 85 -5.33 -10.00 -6.54
CA ILE A 85 -5.04 -10.98 -7.60
C ILE A 85 -5.95 -12.22 -7.44
N ALA A 86 -6.10 -12.72 -6.21
CA ALA A 86 -6.92 -13.88 -5.90
C ALA A 86 -8.41 -13.68 -6.21
N SER A 87 -8.90 -12.44 -6.24
CA SER A 87 -10.29 -12.16 -6.63
C SER A 87 -10.60 -12.53 -8.08
N LEU A 88 -9.59 -12.65 -8.96
CA LEU A 88 -9.69 -12.86 -10.41
C LEU A 88 -10.66 -11.88 -11.09
N SER A 89 -11.00 -10.76 -10.44
CA SER A 89 -11.85 -9.71 -10.99
C SER A 89 -10.99 -8.60 -11.61
N LEU A 90 -11.52 -7.91 -12.63
CA LEU A 90 -10.82 -6.80 -13.27
C LEU A 90 -10.52 -5.67 -12.27
N VAL A 91 -11.49 -5.35 -11.41
CA VAL A 91 -11.35 -4.31 -10.38
C VAL A 91 -10.30 -4.71 -9.35
N GLY A 92 -10.32 -5.97 -8.86
CA GLY A 92 -9.37 -6.45 -7.87
C GLY A 92 -7.94 -6.52 -8.40
N VAL A 93 -7.74 -7.00 -9.63
CA VAL A 93 -6.41 -7.02 -10.26
C VAL A 93 -5.91 -5.60 -10.56
N THR A 94 -6.80 -4.69 -11.02
CA THR A 94 -6.44 -3.26 -11.18
C THR A 94 -6.03 -2.65 -9.84
N GLY A 95 -6.76 -2.94 -8.76
CA GLY A 95 -6.42 -2.54 -7.41
C GLY A 95 -5.06 -3.10 -6.95
N ALA A 96 -4.81 -4.39 -7.20
CA ALA A 96 -3.55 -5.05 -6.86
C ALA A 96 -2.34 -4.36 -7.51
N VAL A 97 -2.42 -4.08 -8.82
CA VAL A 97 -1.34 -3.38 -9.55
C VAL A 97 -1.18 -1.95 -9.04
N THR A 98 -2.30 -1.27 -8.74
CA THR A 98 -2.27 0.08 -8.15
C THR A 98 -1.57 0.07 -6.78
N VAL A 99 -1.89 -0.91 -5.90
CA VAL A 99 -1.18 -1.11 -4.62
C VAL A 99 0.30 -1.36 -4.86
N MET A 100 0.68 -2.19 -5.83
CA MET A 100 2.09 -2.48 -6.13
C MET A 100 2.87 -1.21 -6.51
N ILE A 101 2.29 -0.33 -7.33
CA ILE A 101 2.92 0.93 -7.74
C ILE A 101 2.98 1.89 -6.56
N ALA A 102 1.85 2.14 -5.90
CA ALA A 102 1.75 3.03 -4.76
C ALA A 102 2.71 2.62 -3.62
N HIS A 103 2.73 1.33 -3.28
CA HIS A 103 3.65 0.79 -2.29
C HIS A 103 5.13 0.89 -2.75
N GLY A 104 5.42 0.88 -4.05
CA GLY A 104 6.76 1.15 -4.57
C GLY A 104 7.27 2.54 -4.20
N LEU A 105 6.43 3.55 -4.41
CA LEU A 105 6.71 4.93 -4.03
C LEU A 105 6.82 5.10 -2.51
N LEU A 106 5.90 4.49 -1.77
CA LEU A 106 5.91 4.51 -0.31
C LEU A 106 7.17 3.86 0.26
N ALA A 107 7.56 2.69 -0.24
CA ALA A 107 8.75 1.98 0.20
C ALA A 107 10.02 2.79 -0.09
N ALA A 108 10.13 3.40 -1.29
CA ALA A 108 11.24 4.26 -1.64
C ALA A 108 11.35 5.46 -0.69
N LEU A 109 10.21 6.10 -0.36
CA LEU A 109 10.15 7.20 0.60
C LEU A 109 10.56 6.75 2.01
N SER A 110 9.93 5.70 2.53
CA SER A 110 10.13 5.23 3.91
C SER A 110 11.55 4.72 4.16
N PHE A 111 12.09 3.90 3.25
CA PHE A 111 13.47 3.41 3.37
C PHE A 111 14.51 4.51 3.10
N GLY A 112 14.19 5.47 2.21
CA GLY A 112 15.03 6.64 2.00
C GLY A 112 15.14 7.51 3.26
N LEU A 113 14.01 7.77 3.93
CA LEU A 113 13.96 8.50 5.20
C LEU A 113 14.69 7.75 6.32
N SER A 114 14.46 6.44 6.43
CA SER A 114 15.15 5.60 7.41
C SER A 114 16.66 5.56 7.16
N GLY A 115 17.09 5.49 5.91
CA GLY A 115 18.51 5.57 5.52
C GLY A 115 19.14 6.93 5.89
N TYR A 116 18.39 8.02 5.69
CA TYR A 116 18.84 9.35 6.09
C TYR A 116 19.02 9.44 7.63
N LEU A 117 18.06 8.93 8.40
CA LEU A 117 18.13 8.89 9.86
C LEU A 117 19.31 8.04 10.34
N TYR A 118 19.51 6.88 9.72
CA TYR A 118 20.66 6.03 10.04
C TYR A 118 21.99 6.72 9.78
N HIS A 119 22.11 7.46 8.68
CA HIS A 119 23.33 8.21 8.36
C HIS A 119 23.61 9.32 9.37
N GLN A 120 22.57 9.97 9.90
CA GLN A 120 22.71 11.05 10.89
C GLN A 120 23.03 10.53 12.30
N LYS A 121 22.41 9.41 12.70
CA LYS A 121 22.47 8.92 14.09
C LYS A 121 23.22 7.60 14.26
N GLY A 122 23.44 6.83 13.19
CA GLY A 122 24.00 5.48 13.28
C GLY A 122 23.03 4.41 13.79
N SER A 123 21.76 4.77 14.09
CA SER A 123 20.73 3.87 14.62
C SER A 123 19.37 4.17 14.01
N THR A 124 18.54 3.13 13.84
CA THR A 124 17.13 3.22 13.44
C THR A 124 16.17 2.77 14.55
N GLU A 125 16.69 2.64 15.78
CA GLU A 125 15.89 2.22 16.91
C GLU A 125 14.89 3.33 17.31
N ILE A 126 13.60 3.00 17.28
CA ILE A 126 12.48 3.94 17.47
C ILE A 126 12.57 4.68 18.80
N ASN A 127 13.01 3.98 19.87
CA ASN A 127 13.12 4.59 21.20
C ASN A 127 14.26 5.61 21.30
N GLN A 128 15.25 5.52 20.43
CA GLN A 128 16.40 6.43 20.40
C GLN A 128 16.14 7.67 19.52
N LEU A 129 15.10 7.64 18.68
CA LEU A 129 14.76 8.69 17.72
C LEU A 129 13.80 9.75 18.29
N GLY A 130 13.44 9.70 19.57
CA GLY A 130 12.44 10.59 20.18
C GLY A 130 12.71 12.07 19.96
N GLY A 131 11.63 12.87 19.76
CA GLY A 131 11.72 14.32 19.62
C GLY A 131 12.24 14.83 18.28
N LEU A 132 12.32 13.98 17.25
CA LEU A 132 12.93 14.27 15.95
C LEU A 132 12.33 15.48 15.24
N LEU A 133 11.03 15.74 15.39
CA LEU A 133 10.35 16.86 14.73
C LEU A 133 10.93 18.22 15.12
N LYS A 134 11.47 18.35 16.34
CA LYS A 134 12.06 19.60 16.82
C LYS A 134 13.38 19.95 16.13
N ARG A 135 14.15 18.95 15.70
CA ARG A 135 15.48 19.14 15.09
C ARG A 135 15.47 18.94 13.57
N MET A 136 14.63 18.06 13.08
CA MET A 136 14.56 17.68 11.67
C MET A 136 13.12 17.83 11.17
N PRO A 137 12.57 19.07 11.07
CA PRO A 137 11.17 19.29 10.71
C PRO A 137 10.84 18.79 9.31
N PHE A 138 11.72 18.97 8.31
CA PHE A 138 11.44 18.49 6.96
C PHE A 138 11.39 16.95 6.89
N ILE A 139 12.41 16.28 7.42
CA ILE A 139 12.45 14.80 7.45
C ILE A 139 11.30 14.26 8.33
N GLY A 140 10.99 14.92 9.44
CA GLY A 140 9.89 14.56 10.31
C GLY A 140 8.53 14.64 9.61
N VAL A 141 8.25 15.71 8.88
CA VAL A 141 7.01 15.87 8.09
C VAL A 141 6.93 14.80 6.98
N CYS A 142 8.02 14.56 6.25
CA CYS A 142 8.05 13.51 5.25
C CYS A 142 7.78 12.11 5.87
N LEU A 143 8.28 11.85 7.08
CA LEU A 143 8.03 10.60 7.80
C LEU A 143 6.56 10.48 8.23
N VAL A 144 5.93 11.57 8.72
CA VAL A 144 4.49 11.59 9.00
C VAL A 144 3.69 11.22 7.75
N ILE A 145 3.98 11.88 6.63
CA ILE A 145 3.30 11.62 5.35
C ILE A 145 3.49 10.16 4.92
N ALA A 146 4.71 9.63 5.02
CA ALA A 146 4.99 8.23 4.69
C ALA A 146 4.20 7.26 5.58
N MET A 147 4.13 7.51 6.89
CA MET A 147 3.36 6.66 7.82
C MET A 147 1.86 6.78 7.59
N LEU A 148 1.33 7.98 7.32
CA LEU A 148 -0.10 8.18 6.99
C LEU A 148 -0.47 7.50 5.66
N ALA A 149 0.39 7.60 4.65
CA ALA A 149 0.21 6.87 3.39
C ALA A 149 0.24 5.35 3.60
N GLY A 150 1.09 4.86 4.52
CA GLY A 150 1.21 3.46 4.88
C GLY A 150 0.06 2.93 5.74
N CYS A 151 -0.69 3.77 6.44
CA CYS A 151 -1.86 3.32 7.19
C CYS A 151 -3.18 3.43 6.40
N GLY A 152 -3.11 3.72 5.09
CA GLY A 152 -4.29 3.76 4.24
C GLY A 152 -5.18 4.98 4.47
N VAL A 153 -4.60 6.16 4.75
CA VAL A 153 -5.39 7.39 4.85
C VAL A 153 -5.87 7.83 3.46
N PRO A 154 -7.16 8.22 3.32
CA PRO A 154 -7.68 8.77 2.08
C PRO A 154 -6.86 9.98 1.61
N GLY A 155 -6.65 10.08 0.28
CA GLY A 155 -5.80 11.11 -0.33
C GLY A 155 -4.40 10.63 -0.71
N PHE A 156 -4.01 9.41 -0.32
CA PHE A 156 -2.76 8.77 -0.74
C PHE A 156 -3.00 7.61 -1.71
N ALA A 157 -2.03 7.36 -2.57
CA ALA A 157 -2.13 6.35 -3.63
C ALA A 157 -2.40 4.92 -3.10
N ASN A 158 -1.88 4.56 -1.93
CA ASN A 158 -2.11 3.25 -1.31
C ASN A 158 -3.58 3.02 -1.03
N PHE A 159 -4.27 4.01 -0.43
CA PHE A 159 -5.70 3.91 -0.14
C PHE A 159 -6.52 3.63 -1.40
N ALA A 160 -6.23 4.35 -2.51
CA ALA A 160 -6.96 4.15 -3.76
C ALA A 160 -6.83 2.71 -4.28
N GLY A 161 -5.64 2.12 -4.19
CA GLY A 161 -5.42 0.73 -4.58
C GLY A 161 -6.07 -0.27 -3.64
N GLU A 162 -5.98 -0.07 -2.32
CA GLU A 162 -6.56 -0.94 -1.30
C GLU A 162 -8.08 -1.00 -1.39
N ILE A 163 -8.74 0.14 -1.57
CA ILE A 163 -10.19 0.22 -1.76
C ILE A 163 -10.62 -0.55 -3.01
N LEU A 164 -9.90 -0.42 -4.14
CA LEU A 164 -10.20 -1.19 -5.35
C LEU A 164 -10.03 -2.70 -5.12
N VAL A 165 -9.02 -3.12 -4.35
CA VAL A 165 -8.86 -4.54 -3.97
C VAL A 165 -10.05 -5.02 -3.17
N LEU A 166 -10.47 -4.27 -2.15
CA LEU A 166 -11.60 -4.64 -1.29
C LEU A 166 -12.91 -4.75 -2.08
N PHE A 167 -13.20 -3.78 -2.95
CA PHE A 167 -14.39 -3.83 -3.81
C PHE A 167 -14.32 -4.96 -4.84
N GLY A 168 -13.16 -5.13 -5.49
CA GLY A 168 -12.99 -6.17 -6.50
C GLY A 168 -13.00 -7.59 -5.96
N ALA A 169 -12.67 -7.79 -4.67
CA ALA A 169 -12.71 -9.09 -4.01
C ALA A 169 -14.01 -9.35 -3.24
N TRP A 170 -14.88 -8.36 -3.08
CA TRP A 170 -16.07 -8.45 -2.23
C TRP A 170 -17.02 -9.59 -2.64
N ASP A 171 -17.34 -9.69 -3.92
CA ASP A 171 -18.32 -10.66 -4.42
C ASP A 171 -17.80 -12.11 -4.37
N THR A 172 -16.50 -12.30 -4.49
CA THR A 172 -15.87 -13.63 -4.55
C THR A 172 -15.34 -14.10 -3.21
N LEU A 173 -14.85 -13.17 -2.35
CA LEU A 173 -14.08 -13.47 -1.15
C LEU A 173 -14.52 -12.62 0.06
N PRO A 174 -15.81 -12.49 0.41
CA PRO A 174 -16.29 -11.51 1.39
C PRO A 174 -15.63 -11.65 2.77
N TRP A 175 -15.43 -12.85 3.28
CA TRP A 175 -14.80 -13.08 4.58
C TRP A 175 -13.32 -12.69 4.61
N PHE A 176 -12.60 -12.96 3.52
CA PHE A 176 -11.20 -12.55 3.38
C PHE A 176 -11.08 -11.03 3.26
N VAL A 177 -12.05 -10.37 2.61
CA VAL A 177 -12.12 -8.91 2.50
C VAL A 177 -12.32 -8.27 3.88
N ILE A 178 -13.28 -8.79 4.67
CA ILE A 178 -13.52 -8.27 6.03
C ILE A 178 -12.26 -8.42 6.89
N ALA A 179 -11.68 -9.61 6.93
CA ALA A 179 -10.47 -9.87 7.72
C ALA A 179 -9.26 -9.09 7.21
N GLY A 180 -9.11 -8.97 5.88
CA GLY A 180 -8.05 -8.18 5.24
C GLY A 180 -8.18 -6.69 5.52
N ALA A 181 -9.38 -6.13 5.44
CA ALA A 181 -9.65 -4.74 5.77
C ALA A 181 -9.32 -4.43 7.25
N TRP A 182 -9.74 -5.29 8.18
CA TRP A 182 -9.38 -5.20 9.59
C TRP A 182 -7.85 -5.18 9.79
N GLY A 183 -7.15 -6.12 9.15
CA GLY A 183 -5.69 -6.21 9.23
C GLY A 183 -4.98 -4.99 8.64
N ALA A 184 -5.34 -4.60 7.43
CA ALA A 184 -4.68 -3.51 6.73
C ALA A 184 -4.96 -2.16 7.39
N LEU A 185 -6.23 -1.83 7.66
CA LEU A 185 -6.62 -0.52 8.16
C LEU A 185 -6.36 -0.38 9.67
N LEU A 186 -6.86 -1.30 10.50
CA LEU A 186 -6.76 -1.14 11.96
C LEU A 186 -5.35 -1.42 12.46
N ILE A 187 -4.78 -2.58 12.12
CA ILE A 187 -3.43 -2.94 12.55
C ILE A 187 -2.41 -1.99 11.92
N GLY A 188 -2.62 -1.63 10.64
CA GLY A 188 -1.82 -0.65 9.92
C GLY A 188 -1.77 0.69 10.62
N ALA A 189 -2.93 1.24 10.99
CA ALA A 189 -3.02 2.50 11.72
C ALA A 189 -2.28 2.44 13.07
N ILE A 190 -2.44 1.36 13.83
CA ILE A 190 -1.83 1.23 15.17
C ILE A 190 -0.31 1.32 15.09
N TYR A 191 0.36 0.54 14.22
CA TYR A 191 1.83 0.57 14.17
C TYR A 191 2.37 1.86 13.55
N CYS A 192 1.69 2.44 12.55
CA CYS A 192 2.08 3.70 11.95
C CYS A 192 1.97 4.89 12.94
N LEU A 193 0.81 5.02 13.61
CA LEU A 193 0.60 6.09 14.60
C LEU A 193 1.51 5.94 15.82
N ARG A 194 1.79 4.69 16.25
CA ARG A 194 2.78 4.44 17.30
C ARG A 194 4.17 4.88 16.86
N ALA A 195 4.58 4.61 15.62
CA ALA A 195 5.87 5.05 15.09
C ALA A 195 5.96 6.59 15.05
N ILE A 196 4.93 7.26 14.53
CA ILE A 196 4.83 8.74 14.53
C ILE A 196 5.00 9.28 15.96
N ARG A 197 4.20 8.76 16.91
CA ARG A 197 4.25 9.21 18.29
C ARG A 197 5.65 9.05 18.91
N ASN A 198 6.26 7.91 18.73
CA ASN A 198 7.52 7.61 19.43
C ASN A 198 8.73 8.30 18.79
N ILE A 199 8.74 8.47 17.45
CA ILE A 199 9.86 9.06 16.72
C ILE A 199 9.79 10.60 16.75
N LEU A 200 8.59 11.16 16.52
CA LEU A 200 8.45 12.60 16.28
C LEU A 200 8.11 13.38 17.54
N HIS A 201 7.29 12.77 18.41
CA HIS A 201 6.87 13.38 19.67
C HIS A 201 7.65 12.78 20.83
N GLY A 202 7.78 13.53 21.90
CA GLY A 202 8.49 13.11 23.09
C GLY A 202 9.63 14.05 23.47
N PRO A 203 10.32 13.79 24.59
CA PRO A 203 11.48 14.56 24.99
C PRO A 203 12.61 14.36 23.97
N LEU A 204 13.28 15.45 23.64
CA LEU A 204 14.49 15.39 22.84
C LEU A 204 15.60 14.79 23.71
N SER A 205 16.16 13.66 23.30
CA SER A 205 17.33 13.09 23.94
C SER A 205 18.55 13.99 23.70
N ASP A 206 19.46 14.08 24.68
CA ASP A 206 20.70 14.86 24.55
C ASP A 206 21.53 14.42 23.34
N GLU A 207 21.53 13.13 23.02
CA GLU A 207 22.18 12.58 21.83
C GLU A 207 21.59 13.10 20.52
N ASN A 208 20.34 13.54 20.50
CA ASN A 208 19.63 14.00 19.30
C ASN A 208 19.78 15.52 19.06
N GLN A 209 20.49 16.23 19.93
CA GLN A 209 20.68 17.68 19.81
C GLN A 209 21.53 18.08 18.60
N ASN A 210 22.43 17.22 18.15
CA ASN A 210 23.36 17.47 17.04
C ASN A 210 22.83 17.01 15.67
N LEU A 211 21.59 16.49 15.59
CA LEU A 211 20.99 16.06 14.33
C LEU A 211 20.71 17.27 13.43
N CYS A 212 21.09 17.14 12.15
CA CYS A 212 20.88 18.16 11.13
C CYS A 212 19.78 17.75 10.17
N ASP A 213 18.83 18.66 9.92
CA ASP A 213 17.78 18.44 8.89
C ASP A 213 18.38 18.46 7.49
N ALA A 214 17.62 17.98 6.50
CA ALA A 214 18.03 17.99 5.11
C ALA A 214 18.23 19.44 4.64
N ASN A 215 19.49 19.79 4.34
CA ASN A 215 19.88 21.09 3.84
C ASN A 215 20.24 20.97 2.35
N GLY A 216 19.64 21.81 1.53
CA GLY A 216 19.87 21.85 0.08
C GLY A 216 18.78 21.13 -0.73
N ILE A 217 18.61 21.62 -1.95
CA ILE A 217 17.58 21.15 -2.89
C ILE A 217 17.86 19.70 -3.30
N THR A 218 19.11 19.35 -3.53
CA THR A 218 19.51 17.99 -3.96
C THR A 218 19.14 16.89 -2.98
N THR A 219 19.16 17.19 -1.67
CA THR A 219 18.80 16.24 -0.61
C THR A 219 17.30 16.16 -0.42
N LYS A 220 16.59 17.28 -0.57
CA LYS A 220 15.12 17.37 -0.38
C LYS A 220 14.33 16.85 -1.58
N LEU A 221 14.83 17.09 -2.80
CA LEU A 221 14.13 16.82 -4.07
C LEU A 221 13.60 15.38 -4.18
N PRO A 222 14.37 14.31 -3.89
CA PRO A 222 13.85 12.94 -3.99
C PRO A 222 12.65 12.69 -3.08
N PHE A 223 12.69 13.18 -1.85
CA PHE A 223 11.59 13.02 -0.89
C PHE A 223 10.35 13.80 -1.31
N VAL A 224 10.53 15.05 -1.77
CA VAL A 224 9.42 15.89 -2.26
C VAL A 224 8.75 15.24 -3.48
N VAL A 225 9.52 14.75 -4.44
CA VAL A 225 8.98 14.08 -5.64
C VAL A 225 8.16 12.85 -5.25
N LEU A 226 8.66 12.00 -4.34
CA LEU A 226 7.95 10.81 -3.88
C LEU A 226 6.66 11.17 -3.13
N VAL A 227 6.68 12.20 -2.28
CA VAL A 227 5.49 12.70 -1.56
C VAL A 227 4.46 13.24 -2.55
N VAL A 228 4.89 14.06 -3.51
CA VAL A 228 4.00 14.63 -4.54
C VAL A 228 3.34 13.52 -5.36
N LEU A 229 4.11 12.51 -5.79
CA LEU A 229 3.56 11.38 -6.55
C LEU A 229 2.56 10.55 -5.72
N LEU A 230 2.83 10.31 -4.43
CA LEU A 230 1.91 9.61 -3.54
C LEU A 230 0.57 10.35 -3.38
N ILE A 231 0.61 11.68 -3.27
CA ILE A 231 -0.59 12.52 -3.17
C ILE A 231 -1.27 12.61 -4.53
N LEU A 232 -0.53 12.84 -5.61
CA LEU A 232 -1.07 12.95 -6.96
C LEU A 232 -1.89 11.72 -7.35
N PHE A 233 -1.33 10.53 -7.17
CA PHE A 233 -2.04 9.28 -7.48
C PHE A 233 -3.10 8.91 -6.46
N GLY A 234 -3.08 9.50 -5.27
CA GLY A 234 -4.15 9.37 -4.28
C GLY A 234 -5.36 10.23 -4.59
N VAL A 235 -5.14 11.48 -5.03
CA VAL A 235 -6.20 12.45 -5.38
C VAL A 235 -6.75 12.18 -6.79
N PHE A 236 -5.88 11.80 -7.72
CA PHE A 236 -6.24 11.49 -9.11
C PHE A 236 -5.91 10.03 -9.48
N PRO A 237 -6.58 9.04 -8.85
CA PRO A 237 -6.27 7.62 -9.07
C PRO A 237 -6.49 7.18 -10.53
N ARG A 238 -7.39 7.85 -11.27
CA ARG A 238 -7.67 7.56 -12.68
C ARG A 238 -6.44 7.63 -13.57
N LEU A 239 -5.44 8.45 -13.23
CA LEU A 239 -4.18 8.53 -13.97
C LEU A 239 -3.44 7.18 -14.05
N LEU A 240 -3.60 6.33 -13.03
CA LEU A 240 -3.04 4.99 -13.00
C LEU A 240 -4.09 3.93 -13.37
N THR A 241 -5.27 3.98 -12.76
CA THR A 241 -6.28 2.91 -12.84
C THR A 241 -6.80 2.71 -14.25
N ASP A 242 -6.99 3.77 -15.05
CA ASP A 242 -7.50 3.65 -16.42
C ASP A 242 -6.50 2.90 -17.32
N LYS A 243 -5.20 3.23 -17.19
CA LYS A 243 -4.14 2.55 -17.94
C LYS A 243 -3.96 1.09 -17.51
N ILE A 244 -4.04 0.84 -16.20
CA ILE A 244 -3.91 -0.50 -15.63
C ILE A 244 -5.10 -1.35 -16.05
N SER A 245 -6.32 -0.84 -15.91
CA SER A 245 -7.57 -1.53 -16.27
C SER A 245 -7.61 -1.92 -17.76
N SER A 246 -7.22 -1.01 -18.66
CA SER A 246 -7.15 -1.33 -20.09
C SER A 246 -6.15 -2.46 -20.40
N SER A 247 -5.02 -2.49 -19.69
CA SER A 247 -4.03 -3.56 -19.84
C SER A 247 -4.46 -4.87 -19.17
N ALA A 248 -5.15 -4.80 -18.04
CA ALA A 248 -5.59 -5.96 -17.26
C ALA A 248 -6.78 -6.66 -17.92
N SER A 249 -7.65 -5.94 -18.67
CA SER A 249 -8.79 -6.52 -19.37
C SER A 249 -8.40 -7.59 -20.40
N HIS A 250 -7.20 -7.52 -20.96
CA HIS A 250 -6.69 -8.54 -21.89
C HIS A 250 -6.17 -9.80 -21.19
N LEU A 251 -5.95 -9.75 -19.88
CA LEU A 251 -5.36 -10.86 -19.11
C LEU A 251 -6.41 -11.69 -18.36
N ILE A 252 -7.57 -11.10 -18.09
CA ILE A 252 -8.62 -11.74 -17.31
C ILE A 252 -9.65 -12.31 -18.29
N PRO A 253 -10.03 -13.61 -18.16
CA PRO A 253 -11.05 -14.22 -18.99
C PRO A 253 -12.37 -13.44 -18.93
N ALA A 254 -13.02 -13.26 -20.08
CA ALA A 254 -14.27 -12.48 -20.19
C ALA A 254 -15.42 -12.99 -19.30
N SER A 255 -15.38 -14.27 -18.90
CA SER A 255 -16.33 -14.86 -17.94
C SER A 255 -16.27 -14.28 -16.53
N ASN A 256 -15.16 -13.60 -16.18
CA ASN A 256 -14.92 -13.03 -14.84
C ASN A 256 -14.94 -11.49 -14.85
N VAL A 257 -15.26 -10.89 -15.99
CA VAL A 257 -15.56 -9.45 -16.06
C VAL A 257 -16.96 -9.29 -15.48
N GLY A 258 -17.06 -9.27 -14.14
CA GLY A 258 -18.30 -8.94 -13.44
C GLY A 258 -18.84 -7.62 -14.02
N THR A 259 -20.14 -7.57 -14.25
CA THR A 259 -20.94 -6.50 -14.83
C THR A 259 -20.89 -5.17 -14.06
N ALA A 260 -19.70 -4.67 -13.76
CA ALA A 260 -19.48 -3.28 -13.44
C ALA A 260 -19.11 -2.51 -14.74
N GLN A 261 -19.84 -2.75 -15.81
CA GLN A 261 -19.96 -1.78 -16.89
C GLN A 261 -20.79 -0.64 -16.30
N LEU A 262 -20.14 0.48 -16.01
CA LEU A 262 -20.80 1.77 -15.98
C LEU A 262 -21.46 1.89 -17.37
N GLU A 263 -22.76 1.66 -17.44
CA GLU A 263 -23.52 1.98 -18.64
C GLU A 263 -23.21 3.43 -19.01
N PRO A 264 -22.86 3.71 -20.27
CA PRO A 264 -22.81 5.11 -20.70
C PRO A 264 -24.22 5.65 -20.47
N HIS A 265 -24.33 6.76 -19.75
CA HIS A 265 -25.54 7.50 -19.57
C HIS A 265 -26.19 7.71 -20.94
N SER A 266 -27.08 6.80 -21.33
CA SER A 266 -28.11 7.07 -22.35
C SER A 266 -29.05 8.06 -21.69
N ASN A 267 -29.12 9.26 -22.25
CA ASN A 267 -30.11 10.28 -21.94
C ASN A 267 -31.48 9.73 -22.36
N GLU A 268 -32.12 8.90 -21.55
CA GLU A 268 -33.53 8.62 -21.65
C GLU A 268 -34.26 9.22 -20.44
N PRO A 269 -35.37 9.96 -20.67
CA PRO A 269 -36.07 10.66 -19.60
C PRO A 269 -36.73 9.66 -18.65
N LEU A 270 -36.47 9.81 -17.37
CA LEU A 270 -37.06 9.11 -16.22
C LEU A 270 -38.57 9.42 -16.10
N LEU A 271 -39.41 8.91 -16.98
CA LEU A 271 -40.87 8.90 -16.78
C LEU A 271 -41.47 7.63 -17.44
N GLY A 272 -41.62 6.58 -16.65
CA GLY A 272 -42.47 5.48 -17.00
C GLY A 272 -41.96 4.07 -16.81
N GLN A 273 -41.59 3.67 -15.58
CA GLN A 273 -41.65 2.27 -15.16
C GLN A 273 -41.61 2.17 -13.61
N LEU A 274 -42.73 2.51 -12.99
CA LEU A 274 -43.04 2.04 -11.63
C LEU A 274 -43.81 0.73 -11.78
N SER A 275 -43.16 -0.39 -11.72
CA SER A 275 -43.77 -1.70 -11.48
C SER A 275 -43.22 -2.27 -10.16
N PRO A 276 -44.12 -2.63 -9.21
CA PRO A 276 -43.67 -3.14 -7.91
C PRO A 276 -43.32 -4.63 -8.05
N ARG A 277 -42.02 -4.98 -8.05
CA ARG A 277 -41.60 -6.36 -7.82
C ARG A 277 -41.08 -6.53 -6.42
N ALA A 278 -41.78 -7.41 -5.72
CA ALA A 278 -41.57 -7.82 -4.35
C ALA A 278 -40.12 -8.21 -4.01
N VAL A 279 -39.58 -7.57 -3.02
CA VAL A 279 -38.36 -7.97 -2.29
C VAL A 279 -38.71 -9.28 -1.53
N ARG A 280 -38.20 -10.43 -1.97
CA ARG A 280 -38.11 -11.64 -1.12
C ARG A 280 -36.71 -11.69 -0.53
N VAL A 281 -36.61 -11.25 0.71
CA VAL A 281 -35.48 -11.55 1.59
C VAL A 281 -35.61 -13.02 2.01
N ARG A 282 -34.62 -13.85 1.68
CA ARG A 282 -34.43 -15.17 2.32
C ARG A 282 -33.27 -15.02 3.31
N PHE A 283 -33.59 -15.30 4.56
CA PHE A 283 -32.62 -15.48 5.63
C PHE A 283 -31.81 -16.76 5.43
#